data_2e2623ae649f393322e01c4914f33ec5
#
_entry.id   2e2623ae649f393322e01c4914f33ec5
#
_cell.length_a   1.000
_cell.length_b   1.000
_cell.length_c   1.000
_cell.angle_alpha   90.00
_cell.angle_beta   90.00
_cell.angle_gamma   90.00
#
_symmetry.space_group_name_H-M   'P 1'
#
loop_
_entity.id
_entity.type
_entity.pdbx_description
1 polymer ?
#
loop_
_entity_poly.entity_id
_entity_poly.type
_entity_poly.pdbx_seq_one_letter_code
_entity_poly.pdbx_strand_id
1 'polypeptide(L)'
;YLKLISYYKVLVKNRMTKKKFLIIVESPSKCAKIEKYLTQSFPNTTFKVIASVGHIKNLPYKKLSIDIAGGYKPDFQLIDDENNLKTVNSIKSLARKFGKKNVILATDQDREGERIAYDLSTLLNLDVKSKNRMVFNEITKPAIKKAFNNLKTINQKYVNSQTARRVLDRLIGYKVSPLTMKYIQKKASAGRVLSVTTKLIYDRKQEIDQHGGGYQFSIKGDFKTKSKKDLIDCDLNTKFEDQKKVMAFLKKTQKKDYYIGSITSKEKKSNPPAPFITSSINGASPYSVSKTTAILQKLYQGGFITYIRTDSTAISEDFQ
;
A
#
# COMPACT_ATOMS: atom_id res chain seq x y z
N TYR A 1 27.42 -60.74 13.72
CA TYR A 1 25.98 -60.38 13.80
C TYR A 1 25.78 -59.10 14.66
N LEU A 2 26.46 -58.94 15.76
CA LEU A 2 26.30 -57.76 16.65
C LEU A 2 26.83 -56.43 16.05
N LYS A 3 27.87 -56.46 15.20
CA LYS A 3 28.34 -55.27 14.48
C LYS A 3 27.37 -54.76 13.39
N LEU A 4 26.67 -55.65 12.71
CA LEU A 4 25.68 -55.29 11.70
C LEU A 4 24.42 -54.65 12.33
N ILE A 5 23.99 -55.12 13.50
CA ILE A 5 22.83 -54.57 14.23
C ILE A 5 23.17 -53.14 14.77
N SER A 6 24.42 -52.91 15.18
CA SER A 6 24.89 -51.60 15.60
C SER A 6 24.93 -50.60 14.42
N TYR A 7 25.38 -51.04 13.24
CA TYR A 7 25.42 -50.24 12.04
C TYR A 7 24.02 -49.87 11.53
N TYR A 8 23.06 -50.82 11.59
CA TYR A 8 21.66 -50.54 11.24
C TYR A 8 20.96 -49.62 12.26
N LYS A 9 21.27 -49.74 13.56
CA LYS A 9 20.78 -48.78 14.57
C LYS A 9 21.35 -47.38 14.42
N VAL A 10 22.59 -47.20 13.94
CA VAL A 10 23.18 -45.92 13.62
C VAL A 10 22.59 -45.31 12.35
N LEU A 11 22.31 -46.14 11.31
CA LEU A 11 21.65 -45.70 10.08
C LEU A 11 20.18 -45.31 10.29
N VAL A 12 19.45 -46.00 11.18
CA VAL A 12 18.07 -45.67 11.52
C VAL A 12 17.97 -44.46 12.46
N LYS A 13 19.00 -44.18 13.26
CA LYS A 13 19.09 -42.96 14.08
C LYS A 13 19.42 -41.70 13.29
N ASN A 14 20.00 -41.84 12.10
CA ASN A 14 20.25 -40.74 11.17
C ASN A 14 19.12 -40.50 10.13
N ARG A 15 17.87 -40.85 10.46
CA ARG A 15 16.73 -40.15 9.84
C ARG A 15 16.83 -38.70 10.28
N MET A 16 17.53 -37.87 9.49
CA MET A 16 17.46 -36.42 9.63
C MET A 16 16.00 -36.03 9.72
N THR A 17 15.57 -35.67 10.93
CA THR A 17 14.21 -35.13 11.10
C THR A 17 14.13 -33.88 10.25
N LYS A 18 13.35 -33.97 9.15
CA LYS A 18 13.17 -32.83 8.25
C LYS A 18 12.79 -31.61 9.10
N LYS A 19 13.55 -30.54 8.96
CA LYS A 19 13.19 -29.25 9.57
C LYS A 19 11.77 -28.91 9.17
N LYS A 20 10.96 -28.43 10.08
CA LYS A 20 9.57 -28.06 9.81
C LYS A 20 9.29 -26.65 10.29
N PHE A 21 8.66 -25.84 9.45
CA PHE A 21 8.31 -24.46 9.76
C PHE A 21 6.83 -24.20 9.57
N LEU A 22 6.25 -23.40 10.47
CA LEU A 22 4.93 -22.81 10.36
C LEU A 22 5.08 -21.36 9.92
N ILE A 23 4.56 -21.01 8.76
CA ILE A 23 4.55 -19.65 8.23
C ILE A 23 3.14 -19.08 8.43
N ILE A 24 3.04 -17.92 9.05
CA ILE A 24 1.75 -17.24 9.27
C ILE A 24 1.72 -15.98 8.41
N VAL A 25 0.83 -15.96 7.42
CA VAL A 25 0.57 -14.83 6.53
C VAL A 25 -0.70 -14.09 6.94
N GLU A 26 -0.99 -12.95 6.33
CA GLU A 26 -2.18 -12.16 6.63
C GLU A 26 -3.43 -12.70 5.92
N SER A 27 -3.31 -13.09 4.65
CA SER A 27 -4.44 -13.48 3.79
C SER A 27 -4.36 -14.93 3.33
N PRO A 28 -5.49 -15.69 3.34
CA PRO A 28 -5.54 -17.08 2.86
C PRO A 28 -5.09 -17.26 1.41
N SER A 29 -5.34 -16.29 0.56
CA SER A 29 -4.97 -16.31 -0.88
C SER A 29 -3.47 -16.43 -1.14
N LYS A 30 -2.62 -16.04 -0.16
CA LYS A 30 -1.17 -16.15 -0.25
C LYS A 30 -0.63 -17.52 0.15
N CYS A 31 -1.40 -18.32 0.91
CA CYS A 31 -0.90 -19.53 1.54
C CYS A 31 -0.34 -20.54 0.54
N ALA A 32 -1.15 -20.97 -0.43
CA ALA A 32 -0.77 -22.02 -1.37
C ALA A 32 0.47 -21.66 -2.20
N LYS A 33 0.56 -20.41 -2.66
CA LYS A 33 1.66 -19.94 -3.49
C LYS A 33 2.98 -19.87 -2.73
N ILE A 34 2.96 -19.31 -1.52
CA ILE A 34 4.13 -19.20 -0.65
C ILE A 34 4.59 -20.61 -0.21
N GLU A 35 3.66 -21.51 0.18
CA GLU A 35 3.98 -22.88 0.54
C GLU A 35 4.65 -23.63 -0.62
N LYS A 36 4.12 -23.49 -1.85
CA LYS A 36 4.70 -24.05 -3.07
C LYS A 36 6.13 -23.55 -3.29
N TYR A 37 6.36 -22.25 -3.23
CA TYR A 37 7.68 -21.65 -3.49
C TYR A 37 8.71 -22.06 -2.44
N LEU A 38 8.33 -22.09 -1.16
CA LEU A 38 9.21 -22.55 -0.07
C LEU A 38 9.57 -24.03 -0.22
N THR A 39 8.57 -24.89 -0.49
CA THR A 39 8.80 -26.34 -0.68
C THR A 39 9.70 -26.61 -1.89
N GLN A 40 9.52 -25.90 -2.98
CA GLN A 40 10.38 -26.01 -4.16
C GLN A 40 11.81 -25.49 -3.92
N SER A 41 11.98 -24.50 -3.05
CA SER A 41 13.28 -23.90 -2.77
C SER A 41 14.07 -24.64 -1.71
N PHE A 42 13.39 -25.42 -0.84
CA PHE A 42 13.98 -26.14 0.28
C PHE A 42 13.43 -27.57 0.40
N PRO A 43 13.83 -28.52 -0.48
CA PRO A 43 13.24 -29.86 -0.59
C PRO A 43 13.31 -30.71 0.69
N ASN A 44 14.33 -30.45 1.52
CA ASN A 44 14.55 -31.18 2.79
C ASN A 44 13.85 -30.55 4.00
N THR A 45 12.95 -29.57 3.76
CA THR A 45 12.23 -28.83 4.80
C THR A 45 10.72 -28.97 4.56
N THR A 46 9.96 -29.15 5.62
CA THR A 46 8.47 -29.18 5.55
C THR A 46 7.95 -27.82 5.95
N PHE A 47 7.12 -27.25 5.10
CA PHE A 47 6.45 -25.98 5.37
C PHE A 47 4.95 -26.19 5.52
N LYS A 48 4.34 -25.47 6.45
CA LYS A 48 2.89 -25.27 6.52
C LYS A 48 2.63 -23.78 6.56
N VAL A 49 1.84 -23.29 5.62
CA VAL A 49 1.46 -21.87 5.55
C VAL A 49 -0.01 -21.75 5.93
N ILE A 50 -0.30 -20.84 6.85
CA ILE A 50 -1.66 -20.52 7.30
C ILE A 50 -1.85 -19.01 7.34
N ALA A 51 -3.11 -18.55 7.38
CA ALA A 51 -3.43 -17.13 7.45
C ALA A 51 -4.03 -16.74 8.81
N SER A 52 -3.71 -15.51 9.25
CA SER A 52 -4.38 -14.87 10.40
C SER A 52 -5.76 -14.30 10.05
N VAL A 53 -6.04 -14.12 8.75
CA VAL A 53 -7.27 -13.48 8.25
C VAL A 53 -7.39 -12.02 8.78
N GLY A 54 -6.29 -11.28 8.69
CA GLY A 54 -6.19 -9.90 9.20
C GLY A 54 -5.83 -9.82 10.68
N HIS A 55 -6.32 -8.77 11.34
CA HIS A 55 -6.05 -8.54 12.77
C HIS A 55 -6.74 -9.57 13.65
N ILE A 56 -6.01 -10.11 14.62
CA ILE A 56 -6.55 -11.03 15.65
C ILE A 56 -6.99 -10.30 16.92
N LYS A 57 -6.51 -9.05 17.11
CA LYS A 57 -6.88 -8.17 18.24
C LYS A 57 -7.44 -6.86 17.76
N ASN A 58 -8.38 -6.29 18.52
CA ASN A 58 -8.94 -4.97 18.27
C ASN A 58 -9.29 -4.28 19.59
N LEU A 59 -9.51 -2.95 19.55
CA LEU A 59 -10.15 -2.23 20.64
C LEU A 59 -11.64 -2.61 20.66
N PRO A 60 -12.22 -2.96 21.82
CA PRO A 60 -13.65 -3.23 21.96
C PRO A 60 -14.52 -2.12 21.40
N TYR A 61 -15.59 -2.48 20.68
CA TYR A 61 -16.40 -1.50 19.95
C TYR A 61 -17.21 -0.58 20.88
N LYS A 62 -17.72 -1.10 22.00
CA LYS A 62 -18.63 -0.34 22.90
C LYS A 62 -17.91 0.52 23.94
N LYS A 63 -16.57 0.47 24.03
CA LYS A 63 -15.78 1.16 25.06
C LYS A 63 -14.67 1.98 24.42
N LEU A 64 -14.25 3.05 25.09
CA LEU A 64 -13.09 3.84 24.67
C LEU A 64 -11.83 2.95 24.63
N SER A 65 -11.63 2.13 25.67
CA SER A 65 -10.52 1.17 25.82
C SER A 65 -9.14 1.79 25.61
N ILE A 66 -9.00 3.05 26.06
CA ILE A 66 -7.74 3.80 26.09
C ILE A 66 -7.62 4.41 27.47
N ASP A 67 -6.56 4.09 28.19
CA ASP A 67 -6.21 4.71 29.45
C ASP A 67 -5.52 6.06 29.18
N ILE A 68 -6.31 7.13 29.25
CA ILE A 68 -5.82 8.50 29.00
C ILE A 68 -4.84 8.94 30.10
N ALA A 69 -5.16 8.68 31.38
CA ALA A 69 -4.35 9.08 32.51
C ALA A 69 -3.02 8.30 32.55
N GLY A 70 -3.04 7.04 32.17
CA GLY A 70 -1.86 6.17 32.09
C GLY A 70 -1.03 6.31 30.82
N GLY A 71 -1.12 7.43 30.11
CA GLY A 71 -0.30 7.71 28.91
C GLY A 71 -0.87 7.14 27.63
N TYR A 72 -2.18 7.19 27.48
CA TYR A 72 -2.90 6.75 26.25
C TYR A 72 -2.71 5.28 25.89
N LYS A 73 -2.55 4.41 26.87
CA LYS A 73 -2.36 2.98 26.66
C LYS A 73 -3.64 2.33 26.14
N PRO A 74 -3.62 1.70 24.96
CA PRO A 74 -4.77 0.99 24.43
C PRO A 74 -4.91 -0.41 25.02
N ASP A 75 -6.13 -0.82 25.35
CA ASP A 75 -6.50 -2.17 25.75
C ASP A 75 -6.97 -2.97 24.55
N PHE A 76 -6.03 -3.61 23.84
CA PHE A 76 -6.32 -4.47 22.71
C PHE A 76 -6.73 -5.87 23.17
N GLN A 77 -7.93 -6.27 22.84
CA GLN A 77 -8.50 -7.58 23.16
C GLN A 77 -8.60 -8.46 21.90
N LEU A 78 -8.65 -9.79 22.09
CA LEU A 78 -8.98 -10.69 20.99
C LEU A 78 -10.35 -10.32 20.41
N ILE A 79 -10.46 -10.37 19.09
CA ILE A 79 -11.73 -10.12 18.42
C ILE A 79 -12.66 -11.28 18.77
N ASP A 80 -13.76 -10.95 19.45
CA ASP A 80 -14.78 -11.91 19.88
C ASP A 80 -15.76 -12.19 18.72
N ASP A 81 -15.25 -12.93 17.75
CA ASP A 81 -15.97 -13.43 16.58
C ASP A 81 -15.62 -14.91 16.40
N GLU A 82 -16.61 -15.72 16.08
CA GLU A 82 -16.45 -17.17 15.98
C GLU A 82 -15.37 -17.61 15.00
N ASN A 83 -15.29 -16.94 13.83
CA ASN A 83 -14.30 -17.23 12.80
C ASN A 83 -12.89 -16.83 13.26
N ASN A 84 -12.76 -15.70 13.94
CA ASN A 84 -11.49 -15.26 14.51
C ASN A 84 -11.01 -16.23 15.59
N LEU A 85 -11.90 -16.64 16.49
CA LEU A 85 -11.56 -17.59 17.55
C LEU A 85 -11.15 -18.95 16.99
N LYS A 86 -11.83 -19.48 15.96
CA LYS A 86 -11.44 -20.70 15.24
C LYS A 86 -10.04 -20.54 14.62
N THR A 87 -9.77 -19.43 13.98
CA THR A 87 -8.46 -19.11 13.38
C THR A 87 -7.37 -19.06 14.44
N VAL A 88 -7.59 -18.32 15.52
CA VAL A 88 -6.64 -18.21 16.65
C VAL A 88 -6.34 -19.57 17.27
N ASN A 89 -7.35 -20.40 17.48
CA ASN A 89 -7.17 -21.74 18.04
C ASN A 89 -6.38 -22.65 17.10
N SER A 90 -6.66 -22.60 15.79
CA SER A 90 -5.89 -23.31 14.77
C SER A 90 -4.42 -22.89 14.77
N ILE A 91 -4.15 -21.57 14.80
CA ILE A 91 -2.79 -21.01 14.87
C ILE A 91 -2.07 -21.51 16.12
N LYS A 92 -2.68 -21.44 17.31
CA LYS A 92 -2.10 -21.95 18.57
C LYS A 92 -1.79 -23.43 18.52
N SER A 93 -2.70 -24.26 18.00
CA SER A 93 -2.54 -25.70 17.87
C SER A 93 -1.35 -26.04 16.96
N LEU A 94 -1.28 -25.41 15.78
CA LEU A 94 -0.20 -25.63 14.83
C LEU A 94 1.15 -25.11 15.38
N ALA A 95 1.18 -23.96 16.04
CA ALA A 95 2.40 -23.43 16.64
C ALA A 95 2.98 -24.38 17.71
N ARG A 96 2.12 -25.02 18.50
CA ARG A 96 2.55 -26.08 19.45
C ARG A 96 3.12 -27.30 18.71
N LYS A 97 2.46 -27.76 17.63
CA LYS A 97 2.90 -28.91 16.82
C LYS A 97 4.24 -28.68 16.12
N PHE A 98 4.48 -27.48 15.62
CA PHE A 98 5.72 -27.13 14.93
C PHE A 98 6.85 -26.69 15.86
N GLY A 99 6.51 -26.22 17.05
CA GLY A 99 7.44 -25.65 18.03
C GLY A 99 7.69 -24.16 17.82
N LYS A 100 7.71 -23.38 18.90
CA LYS A 100 7.80 -21.91 18.86
C LYS A 100 8.98 -21.37 18.02
N LYS A 101 10.14 -22.03 18.09
CA LYS A 101 11.35 -21.63 17.33
C LYS A 101 11.19 -21.77 15.81
N ASN A 102 10.19 -22.50 15.34
CA ASN A 102 9.94 -22.77 13.94
C ASN A 102 8.72 -21.99 13.40
N VAL A 103 8.21 -21.03 14.18
CA VAL A 103 7.11 -20.15 13.74
C VAL A 103 7.70 -18.90 13.10
N ILE A 104 7.29 -18.60 11.87
CA ILE A 104 7.70 -17.45 11.10
C ILE A 104 6.49 -16.59 10.77
N LEU A 105 6.60 -15.29 11.01
CA LEU A 105 5.57 -14.29 10.79
C LEU A 105 5.81 -13.59 9.45
N ALA A 106 4.94 -13.85 8.47
CA ALA A 106 5.09 -13.42 7.08
C ALA A 106 3.91 -12.54 6.63
N THR A 107 3.46 -11.65 7.50
CA THR A 107 2.46 -10.62 7.22
C THR A 107 3.04 -9.52 6.32
N ASP A 108 2.19 -8.67 5.72
CA ASP A 108 2.58 -7.67 4.73
C ASP A 108 3.63 -6.67 5.26
N GLN A 109 4.35 -6.05 4.32
CA GLN A 109 5.43 -5.10 4.64
C GLN A 109 4.86 -3.69 4.84
N ASP A 110 3.88 -3.55 5.71
CA ASP A 110 3.35 -2.25 6.11
C ASP A 110 3.13 -2.18 7.64
N ARG A 111 2.63 -1.05 8.13
CA ARG A 111 2.38 -0.83 9.57
C ARG A 111 1.31 -1.77 10.12
N GLU A 112 0.30 -2.10 9.31
CA GLU A 112 -0.78 -3.03 9.69
C GLU A 112 -0.24 -4.45 9.81
N GLY A 113 0.52 -4.93 8.80
CA GLY A 113 1.15 -6.25 8.84
C GLY A 113 2.16 -6.40 9.97
N GLU A 114 2.89 -5.33 10.30
CA GLU A 114 3.82 -5.34 11.42
C GLU A 114 3.09 -5.41 12.78
N ARG A 115 1.93 -4.76 12.89
CA ARG A 115 1.07 -4.87 14.06
C ARG A 115 0.48 -6.26 14.21
N ILE A 116 0.03 -6.87 13.11
CA ILE A 116 -0.48 -8.26 13.11
C ILE A 116 0.63 -9.22 13.56
N ALA A 117 1.87 -9.07 13.04
CA ALA A 117 3.01 -9.88 13.47
C ALA A 117 3.28 -9.74 14.97
N TYR A 118 3.24 -8.53 15.52
CA TYR A 118 3.41 -8.28 16.94
C TYR A 118 2.31 -8.94 17.78
N ASP A 119 1.04 -8.82 17.37
CA ASP A 119 -0.08 -9.44 18.08
C ASP A 119 0.00 -10.98 18.05
N LEU A 120 0.40 -11.56 16.93
CA LEU A 120 0.67 -13.00 16.80
C LEU A 120 1.85 -13.44 17.68
N SER A 121 2.94 -12.66 17.71
CA SER A 121 4.09 -12.93 18.58
C SER A 121 3.68 -12.95 20.05
N THR A 122 2.90 -11.97 20.49
CA THR A 122 2.36 -11.88 21.84
C THR A 122 1.42 -13.04 22.15
N LEU A 123 0.51 -13.39 21.20
CA LEU A 123 -0.45 -14.49 21.35
C LEU A 123 0.24 -15.85 21.55
N LEU A 124 1.34 -16.08 20.84
CA LEU A 124 2.09 -17.33 20.83
C LEU A 124 3.23 -17.36 21.83
N ASN A 125 3.41 -16.30 22.62
CA ASN A 125 4.55 -16.11 23.53
C ASN A 125 5.89 -16.32 22.80
N LEU A 126 6.06 -15.69 21.64
CA LEU A 126 7.33 -15.64 20.91
C LEU A 126 8.13 -14.43 21.40
N ASP A 127 9.44 -14.54 21.37
CA ASP A 127 10.30 -13.38 21.64
C ASP A 127 10.22 -12.37 20.48
N VAL A 128 9.74 -11.17 20.76
CA VAL A 128 9.57 -10.07 19.79
C VAL A 128 10.92 -9.64 19.18
N LYS A 129 12.02 -9.86 19.89
CA LYS A 129 13.39 -9.56 19.42
C LYS A 129 13.98 -10.67 18.57
N SER A 130 13.32 -11.83 18.46
CA SER A 130 13.82 -12.95 17.66
C SER A 130 13.72 -12.65 16.16
N LYS A 131 14.64 -13.24 15.37
CA LYS A 131 14.60 -13.17 13.89
C LYS A 131 13.61 -14.19 13.35
N ASN A 132 12.32 -13.89 13.45
CA ASN A 132 11.23 -14.72 12.95
C ASN A 132 10.25 -13.97 12.03
N ARG A 133 10.59 -12.75 11.64
CA ARG A 133 9.82 -11.89 10.73
C ARG A 133 10.33 -12.05 9.30
N MET A 134 9.53 -12.64 8.43
CA MET A 134 9.77 -12.77 7.00
C MET A 134 9.11 -11.61 6.26
N VAL A 135 9.90 -10.80 5.54
CA VAL A 135 9.45 -9.58 4.86
C VAL A 135 9.73 -9.69 3.38
N PHE A 136 8.71 -9.46 2.57
CA PHE A 136 8.78 -9.45 1.11
C PHE A 136 7.76 -8.45 0.55
N ASN A 137 8.09 -7.84 -0.59
CA ASN A 137 7.26 -6.88 -1.31
C ASN A 137 6.68 -7.45 -2.62
N GLU A 138 7.01 -8.70 -2.93
CA GLU A 138 6.49 -9.43 -4.10
C GLU A 138 6.36 -10.93 -3.79
N ILE A 139 5.43 -11.61 -4.47
CA ILE A 139 5.20 -13.04 -4.26
C ILE A 139 5.77 -13.81 -5.48
N THR A 140 7.08 -13.75 -5.61
CA THR A 140 7.87 -14.51 -6.59
C THR A 140 8.73 -15.55 -5.87
N LYS A 141 9.14 -16.61 -6.58
CA LYS A 141 9.98 -17.67 -5.99
C LYS A 141 11.32 -17.14 -5.47
N PRO A 142 12.07 -16.27 -6.23
CA PRO A 142 13.31 -15.69 -5.74
C PRO A 142 13.12 -14.83 -4.49
N ALA A 143 12.12 -13.93 -4.49
CA ALA A 143 11.84 -13.03 -3.37
C ALA A 143 11.47 -13.81 -2.09
N ILE A 144 10.61 -14.82 -2.19
CA ILE A 144 10.21 -15.67 -1.07
C ILE A 144 11.40 -16.47 -0.51
N LYS A 145 12.27 -17.03 -1.40
CA LYS A 145 13.50 -17.71 -0.98
C LYS A 145 14.46 -16.76 -0.27
N LYS A 146 14.67 -15.56 -0.82
CA LYS A 146 15.53 -14.51 -0.26
C LYS A 146 15.01 -14.04 1.12
N ALA A 147 13.69 -13.84 1.24
CA ALA A 147 13.05 -13.42 2.48
C ALA A 147 13.16 -14.49 3.59
N PHE A 148 13.01 -15.78 3.25
CA PHE A 148 13.15 -16.88 4.21
C PHE A 148 14.59 -17.02 4.73
N ASN A 149 15.60 -16.79 3.87
CA ASN A 149 16.99 -16.82 4.27
C ASN A 149 17.44 -15.57 5.08
N ASN A 150 16.66 -14.48 5.00
CA ASN A 150 16.99 -13.18 5.62
C ASN A 150 15.89 -12.72 6.60
N LEU A 151 15.57 -13.58 7.56
CA LEU A 151 14.58 -13.25 8.58
C LEU A 151 15.01 -12.04 9.41
N LYS A 152 14.06 -11.15 9.67
CA LYS A 152 14.24 -9.92 10.44
C LYS A 152 13.59 -10.04 11.82
N THR A 153 13.76 -9.04 12.63
CA THR A 153 13.00 -8.80 13.87
C THR A 153 11.76 -7.98 13.56
N ILE A 154 10.75 -8.02 14.42
CA ILE A 154 9.59 -7.13 14.34
C ILE A 154 10.03 -5.68 14.48
N ASN A 155 9.57 -4.80 13.60
CA ASN A 155 9.89 -3.38 13.64
C ASN A 155 8.98 -2.64 14.65
N GLN A 156 9.47 -2.44 15.86
CA GLN A 156 8.71 -1.80 16.93
C GLN A 156 8.27 -0.36 16.59
N LYS A 157 9.02 0.36 15.74
CA LYS A 157 8.62 1.72 15.31
C LYS A 157 7.34 1.66 14.47
N TYR A 158 7.19 0.67 13.60
CA TYR A 158 5.98 0.47 12.80
C TYR A 158 4.81 0.03 13.67
N VAL A 159 5.03 -0.89 14.62
CA VAL A 159 4.02 -1.30 15.60
C VAL A 159 3.51 -0.08 16.40
N ASN A 160 4.43 0.75 16.90
CA ASN A 160 4.06 1.96 17.65
C ASN A 160 3.32 2.97 16.78
N SER A 161 3.74 3.17 15.54
CA SER A 161 3.06 4.07 14.58
C SER A 161 1.63 3.63 14.29
N GLN A 162 1.41 2.31 14.09
CA GLN A 162 0.07 1.77 13.88
C GLN A 162 -0.78 1.88 15.16
N THR A 163 -0.18 1.61 16.32
CA THR A 163 -0.84 1.76 17.63
C THR A 163 -1.30 3.21 17.86
N ALA A 164 -0.41 4.18 17.63
CA ALA A 164 -0.71 5.60 17.77
C ALA A 164 -1.86 6.02 16.83
N ARG A 165 -1.86 5.53 15.59
CA ARG A 165 -2.96 5.75 14.64
C ARG A 165 -4.28 5.22 15.19
N ARG A 166 -4.31 3.97 15.71
CA ARG A 166 -5.53 3.35 16.27
C ARG A 166 -6.04 4.12 17.49
N VAL A 167 -5.13 4.57 18.36
CA VAL A 167 -5.46 5.39 19.53
C VAL A 167 -6.07 6.70 19.09
N LEU A 168 -5.45 7.41 18.15
CA LEU A 168 -5.93 8.69 17.64
C LEU A 168 -7.31 8.56 16.98
N ASP A 169 -7.48 7.57 16.10
CA ASP A 169 -8.76 7.31 15.42
C ASP A 169 -9.87 7.00 16.46
N ARG A 170 -9.56 6.25 17.53
CA ARG A 170 -10.48 5.95 18.63
C ARG A 170 -10.85 7.21 19.44
N LEU A 171 -9.86 8.03 19.80
CA LEU A 171 -10.08 9.26 20.56
C LEU A 171 -10.96 10.24 19.78
N ILE A 172 -10.65 10.48 18.51
CA ILE A 172 -11.46 11.36 17.64
C ILE A 172 -12.88 10.81 17.52
N GLY A 173 -13.04 9.52 17.23
CA GLY A 173 -14.35 8.90 17.08
C GLY A 173 -15.21 8.96 18.34
N TYR A 174 -14.63 8.81 19.53
CA TYR A 174 -15.36 8.73 20.79
C TYR A 174 -15.48 10.05 21.55
N LYS A 175 -14.57 11.00 21.33
CA LYS A 175 -14.58 12.30 22.05
C LYS A 175 -15.03 13.45 21.17
N VAL A 176 -14.63 13.47 19.89
CA VAL A 176 -14.96 14.59 18.98
C VAL A 176 -16.25 14.33 18.21
N SER A 177 -16.48 13.12 17.69
CA SER A 177 -17.71 12.83 16.93
C SER A 177 -19.01 13.10 17.71
N PRO A 178 -19.13 12.82 19.03
CA PRO A 178 -20.32 13.20 19.79
C PRO A 178 -20.56 14.69 19.81
N LEU A 179 -19.51 15.52 19.83
CA LEU A 179 -19.62 16.96 19.77
C LEU A 179 -20.13 17.45 18.42
N THR A 180 -19.57 16.92 17.33
CA THR A 180 -20.07 17.26 15.99
C THR A 180 -21.51 16.80 15.77
N MET A 181 -21.91 15.64 16.29
CA MET A 181 -23.29 15.15 16.26
C MET A 181 -24.26 16.01 17.06
N LYS A 182 -23.80 16.56 18.18
CA LYS A 182 -24.61 17.43 19.07
C LYS A 182 -24.77 18.83 18.50
N TYR A 183 -23.69 19.45 18.03
CA TYR A 183 -23.66 20.87 17.69
C TYR A 183 -23.77 21.20 16.20
N ILE A 184 -23.52 20.24 15.32
CA ILE A 184 -23.58 20.44 13.86
C ILE A 184 -24.77 19.68 13.27
N GLN A 185 -24.76 18.36 13.29
CA GLN A 185 -25.79 17.52 12.70
C GLN A 185 -25.74 16.10 13.26
N LYS A 186 -26.92 15.44 13.46
CA LYS A 186 -27.04 14.09 14.05
C LYS A 186 -26.12 13.01 13.44
N LYS A 187 -25.77 13.11 12.17
CA LYS A 187 -24.90 12.15 11.47
C LYS A 187 -23.48 12.68 11.20
N ALA A 188 -23.16 13.89 11.65
CA ALA A 188 -21.84 14.45 11.46
C ALA A 188 -20.83 13.75 12.38
N SER A 189 -19.89 13.05 11.81
CA SER A 189 -18.78 12.41 12.54
C SER A 189 -17.45 13.11 12.26
N ALA A 190 -16.56 13.11 13.22
CA ALA A 190 -15.18 13.55 13.05
C ALA A 190 -14.28 12.35 12.84
N GLY A 191 -13.27 12.50 12.02
CA GLY A 191 -12.26 11.47 11.76
C GLY A 191 -10.98 12.09 11.22
N ARG A 192 -9.85 11.48 11.51
CA ARG A 192 -8.54 11.96 11.13
C ARG A 192 -8.40 12.20 9.61
N VAL A 193 -8.96 11.31 8.80
CA VAL A 193 -8.99 11.46 7.33
C VAL A 193 -10.17 12.32 6.91
N LEU A 194 -11.37 12.01 7.39
CA LEU A 194 -12.61 12.68 7.01
C LEU A 194 -12.54 14.19 7.23
N SER A 195 -12.16 14.62 8.44
CA SER A 195 -12.14 16.05 8.77
C SER A 195 -11.10 16.84 7.97
N VAL A 196 -9.92 16.25 7.73
CA VAL A 196 -8.88 16.87 6.90
C VAL A 196 -9.33 16.98 5.44
N THR A 197 -9.90 15.91 4.89
CA THR A 197 -10.41 15.92 3.50
C THR A 197 -11.52 16.95 3.32
N THR A 198 -12.45 17.02 4.27
CA THR A 198 -13.53 18.05 4.26
C THR A 198 -12.93 19.46 4.28
N LYS A 199 -11.92 19.70 5.13
CA LYS A 199 -11.24 21.00 5.16
C LYS A 199 -10.58 21.34 3.85
N LEU A 200 -9.83 20.42 3.24
CA LEU A 200 -9.18 20.66 1.95
C LEU A 200 -10.19 21.00 0.84
N ILE A 201 -11.31 20.29 0.80
CA ILE A 201 -12.40 20.56 -0.16
C ILE A 201 -13.01 21.93 0.10
N TYR A 202 -13.26 22.28 1.37
CA TYR A 202 -13.80 23.58 1.76
C TYR A 202 -12.86 24.72 1.38
N ASP A 203 -11.57 24.61 1.73
CA ASP A 203 -10.55 25.62 1.42
C ASP A 203 -10.47 25.85 -0.10
N ARG A 204 -10.46 24.75 -0.87
CA ARG A 204 -10.46 24.85 -2.33
C ARG A 204 -11.73 25.49 -2.88
N LYS A 205 -12.87 25.18 -2.30
CA LYS A 205 -14.15 25.84 -2.66
C LYS A 205 -14.08 27.35 -2.41
N GLN A 206 -13.54 27.78 -1.27
CA GLN A 206 -13.35 29.19 -0.94
C GLN A 206 -12.41 29.89 -1.94
N GLU A 207 -11.29 29.26 -2.32
CA GLU A 207 -10.39 29.78 -3.35
C GLU A 207 -11.12 29.97 -4.69
N ILE A 208 -11.94 29.01 -5.09
CA ILE A 208 -12.74 29.08 -6.35
C ILE A 208 -13.76 30.20 -6.28
N ASP A 209 -14.50 30.33 -5.15
CA ASP A 209 -15.54 31.33 -4.99
C ASP A 209 -14.98 32.76 -4.90
N GLN A 210 -13.78 32.91 -4.33
CA GLN A 210 -13.07 34.19 -4.22
C GLN A 210 -12.33 34.57 -5.51
N HIS A 211 -12.16 33.60 -6.42
CA HIS A 211 -11.49 33.87 -7.69
C HIS A 211 -12.41 34.70 -8.59
N GLY A 212 -12.09 35.97 -8.75
CA GLY A 212 -12.94 36.96 -9.45
C GLY A 212 -13.15 36.70 -10.94
N GLY A 213 -12.66 35.60 -11.45
CA GLY A 213 -12.70 35.23 -12.86
C GLY A 213 -11.91 36.22 -13.74
N GLY A 214 -11.13 35.74 -14.63
CA GLY A 214 -10.44 36.56 -15.64
C GLY A 214 -10.59 35.88 -16.99
N TYR A 215 -10.82 36.68 -18.03
CA TYR A 215 -10.77 36.16 -19.39
C TYR A 215 -9.35 36.32 -19.92
N GLN A 216 -8.81 35.26 -20.50
CA GLN A 216 -7.55 35.32 -21.22
C GLN A 216 -7.80 34.87 -22.65
N PHE A 217 -7.47 35.75 -23.56
CA PHE A 217 -7.67 35.57 -25.01
C PHE A 217 -6.38 35.04 -25.61
N SER A 218 -6.42 33.89 -26.28
CA SER A 218 -5.38 33.38 -27.16
C SER A 218 -5.78 33.60 -28.61
N ILE A 219 -4.83 33.92 -29.46
CA ILE A 219 -5.06 34.14 -30.90
C ILE A 219 -4.34 33.02 -31.64
N LYS A 220 -5.07 32.34 -32.52
CA LYS A 220 -4.55 31.35 -33.46
C LYS A 220 -4.64 31.94 -34.88
N GLY A 221 -3.69 31.65 -35.70
CA GLY A 221 -3.70 32.06 -37.09
C GLY A 221 -3.34 30.91 -38.01
N ASP A 222 -4.15 30.73 -39.05
CA ASP A 222 -3.93 29.77 -40.12
C ASP A 222 -3.32 30.50 -41.33
N PHE A 223 -2.07 30.22 -41.63
CA PHE A 223 -1.34 30.90 -42.71
C PHE A 223 -1.18 29.97 -43.90
N LYS A 224 -1.50 30.47 -45.09
CA LYS A 224 -1.26 29.77 -46.36
C LYS A 224 0.08 30.18 -46.96
N THR A 225 0.86 29.20 -47.37
CA THR A 225 2.06 29.44 -48.12
C THR A 225 1.77 30.04 -49.52
N LYS A 226 2.71 30.70 -50.17
CA LYS A 226 2.54 31.22 -51.53
C LYS A 226 2.15 30.16 -52.54
N SER A 227 2.58 28.90 -52.33
CA SER A 227 2.19 27.76 -53.16
C SER A 227 0.74 27.32 -52.93
N LYS A 228 0.04 27.84 -51.92
CA LYS A 228 -1.35 27.48 -51.50
C LYS A 228 -1.56 26.01 -51.17
N LYS A 229 -0.49 25.21 -51.06
CA LYS A 229 -0.58 23.76 -50.77
C LYS A 229 -0.53 23.44 -49.27
N ASP A 230 0.15 24.27 -48.48
CA ASP A 230 0.38 24.01 -47.08
C ASP A 230 -0.31 25.05 -46.21
N LEU A 231 -0.95 24.58 -45.14
CA LEU A 231 -1.55 25.42 -44.09
C LEU A 231 -0.66 25.28 -42.85
N ILE A 232 -0.27 26.42 -42.29
CA ILE A 232 0.56 26.44 -41.09
C ILE A 232 -0.24 27.04 -39.95
N ASP A 233 -0.54 26.23 -38.94
CA ASP A 233 -1.18 26.67 -37.72
C ASP A 233 -0.16 27.32 -36.78
N CYS A 234 -0.46 28.55 -36.33
CA CYS A 234 0.40 29.29 -35.44
C CYS A 234 -0.37 29.81 -34.22
N ASP A 235 0.23 29.69 -33.07
CA ASP A 235 -0.27 30.33 -31.85
C ASP A 235 0.50 31.62 -31.58
N LEU A 236 -0.22 32.71 -31.26
CA LEU A 236 0.41 33.94 -30.82
C LEU A 236 0.97 33.73 -29.39
N ASN A 237 2.26 34.01 -29.20
CA ASN A 237 2.93 33.89 -27.91
C ASN A 237 2.39 34.83 -26.83
N THR A 238 1.75 35.95 -27.25
CA THR A 238 1.18 36.96 -26.34
C THR A 238 -0.28 36.62 -26.07
N LYS A 239 -0.64 36.60 -24.80
CA LYS A 239 -2.02 36.49 -24.34
C LYS A 239 -2.55 37.82 -23.92
N PHE A 240 -3.82 38.07 -24.19
CA PHE A 240 -4.49 39.32 -23.87
C PHE A 240 -5.56 39.08 -22.77
N GLU A 241 -5.70 40.04 -21.86
CA GLU A 241 -6.73 40.05 -20.83
C GLU A 241 -7.91 40.97 -21.17
N ASP A 242 -7.74 41.81 -22.21
CA ASP A 242 -8.72 42.80 -22.66
C ASP A 242 -9.14 42.56 -24.10
N GLN A 243 -10.45 42.36 -24.30
CA GLN A 243 -11.06 42.15 -25.60
C GLN A 243 -10.79 43.29 -26.57
N LYS A 244 -10.75 44.57 -26.12
CA LYS A 244 -10.45 45.73 -26.97
C LYS A 244 -9.05 45.64 -27.54
N LYS A 245 -8.08 45.20 -26.74
CA LYS A 245 -6.70 44.98 -27.18
C LYS A 245 -6.60 43.88 -28.22
N VAL A 246 -7.35 42.78 -28.02
CA VAL A 246 -7.46 41.68 -29.02
C VAL A 246 -7.98 42.23 -30.36
N MET A 247 -9.11 42.93 -30.34
CA MET A 247 -9.73 43.47 -31.56
C MET A 247 -8.83 44.51 -32.28
N ALA A 248 -8.11 45.34 -31.52
CA ALA A 248 -7.14 46.29 -32.09
C ALA A 248 -5.97 45.54 -32.74
N PHE A 249 -5.45 44.49 -32.10
CA PHE A 249 -4.40 43.64 -32.67
C PHE A 249 -4.86 42.98 -33.97
N LEU A 250 -6.01 42.35 -33.97
CA LEU A 250 -6.58 41.67 -35.16
C LEU A 250 -6.79 42.65 -36.33
N LYS A 251 -7.37 43.83 -36.08
CA LYS A 251 -7.55 44.86 -37.11
C LYS A 251 -6.20 45.34 -37.70
N LYS A 252 -5.17 45.45 -36.85
CA LYS A 252 -3.83 45.90 -37.28
C LYS A 252 -3.11 44.85 -38.12
N THR A 253 -3.37 43.56 -37.85
CA THR A 253 -2.58 42.42 -38.40
C THR A 253 -3.30 41.72 -39.57
N GLN A 254 -4.61 41.82 -39.69
CA GLN A 254 -5.46 41.08 -40.66
C GLN A 254 -5.01 41.19 -42.12
N LYS A 255 -4.43 42.34 -42.52
CA LYS A 255 -4.05 42.62 -43.92
C LYS A 255 -2.50 42.78 -44.06
N LYS A 256 -1.71 42.18 -43.17
CA LYS A 256 -0.27 42.24 -43.22
C LYS A 256 0.35 40.96 -43.75
N ASP A 257 1.51 41.08 -44.38
CA ASP A 257 2.31 39.92 -44.76
C ASP A 257 3.04 39.39 -43.56
N TYR A 258 3.15 38.05 -43.51
CA TYR A 258 3.81 37.32 -42.44
C TYR A 258 5.00 36.56 -43.00
N TYR A 259 6.08 36.51 -42.22
CA TYR A 259 7.34 35.89 -42.61
C TYR A 259 7.81 34.93 -41.54
N ILE A 260 8.48 33.83 -41.93
CA ILE A 260 9.15 32.93 -41.01
C ILE A 260 10.41 33.63 -40.50
N GLY A 261 10.44 34.05 -39.25
CA GLY A 261 11.57 34.76 -38.66
C GLY A 261 12.73 33.81 -38.32
N SER A 262 12.46 32.69 -37.76
CA SER A 262 13.47 31.66 -37.45
C SER A 262 12.85 30.26 -37.35
N ILE A 263 13.66 29.26 -37.68
CA ILE A 263 13.30 27.85 -37.49
C ILE A 263 14.33 27.25 -36.54
N THR A 264 13.87 26.71 -35.40
CA THR A 264 14.73 26.03 -34.44
C THR A 264 14.30 24.56 -34.37
N SER A 265 15.22 23.65 -34.61
CA SER A 265 15.03 22.24 -34.39
C SER A 265 15.71 21.81 -33.10
N LYS A 266 15.00 21.12 -32.21
CA LYS A 266 15.55 20.55 -30.99
C LYS A 266 15.17 19.07 -30.89
N GLU A 267 16.15 18.26 -30.65
CA GLU A 267 15.89 16.86 -30.28
C GLU A 267 15.23 16.82 -28.90
N LYS A 268 14.09 16.16 -28.80
CA LYS A 268 13.40 15.93 -27.54
C LYS A 268 13.43 14.43 -27.23
N LYS A 269 14.11 14.06 -26.15
CA LYS A 269 14.05 12.71 -25.63
C LYS A 269 12.77 12.56 -24.81
N SER A 270 11.98 11.54 -25.14
CA SER A 270 10.84 11.11 -24.33
C SER A 270 11.25 9.88 -23.53
N ASN A 271 11.32 10.01 -22.23
CA ASN A 271 11.57 8.86 -21.34
C ASN A 271 10.26 8.10 -21.08
N PRO A 272 10.34 6.79 -20.83
CA PRO A 272 9.18 6.04 -20.35
C PRO A 272 8.64 6.65 -19.05
N PRO A 273 7.32 6.54 -18.80
CA PRO A 273 6.75 7.02 -17.54
C PRO A 273 7.32 6.24 -16.36
N ALA A 274 7.41 6.89 -15.20
CA ALA A 274 7.81 6.22 -13.97
C ALA A 274 6.81 5.12 -13.58
N PRO A 275 7.24 4.06 -12.89
CA PRO A 275 6.34 3.07 -12.32
C PRO A 275 5.27 3.71 -11.44
N PHE A 276 4.10 3.08 -11.35
CA PHE A 276 3.01 3.58 -10.54
C PHE A 276 3.29 3.48 -9.03
N ILE A 277 2.87 4.51 -8.32
CA ILE A 277 2.64 4.48 -6.87
C ILE A 277 1.15 4.36 -6.60
N THR A 278 0.75 4.10 -5.35
CA THR A 278 -0.66 3.89 -4.97
C THR A 278 -1.59 5.01 -5.44
N SER A 279 -1.18 6.27 -5.30
CA SER A 279 -2.01 7.42 -5.70
C SER A 279 -2.11 7.56 -7.22
N SER A 280 -1.00 7.42 -7.94
CA SER A 280 -0.98 7.61 -9.40
C SER A 280 -1.76 6.52 -10.14
N ILE A 281 -1.69 5.26 -9.70
CA ILE A 281 -2.47 4.17 -10.32
C ILE A 281 -3.97 4.34 -10.08
N ASN A 282 -4.37 4.82 -8.88
CA ASN A 282 -5.78 5.12 -8.61
C ASN A 282 -6.29 6.28 -9.46
N GLY A 283 -5.46 7.29 -9.74
CA GLY A 283 -5.81 8.40 -10.63
C GLY A 283 -5.89 8.03 -12.10
N ALA A 284 -5.04 7.11 -12.57
CA ALA A 284 -5.02 6.64 -13.96
C ALA A 284 -6.05 5.56 -14.26
N SER A 285 -6.59 4.88 -13.24
CA SER A 285 -7.54 3.79 -13.41
C SER A 285 -8.92 4.28 -13.86
N PRO A 286 -9.58 3.62 -14.82
CA PRO A 286 -10.94 3.93 -15.20
C PRO A 286 -11.98 3.46 -14.17
N TYR A 287 -11.56 2.74 -13.12
CA TYR A 287 -12.45 2.23 -12.09
C TYR A 287 -12.42 3.09 -10.83
N SER A 288 -13.43 2.93 -9.97
CA SER A 288 -13.41 3.53 -8.63
C SER A 288 -12.18 3.05 -7.83
N VAL A 289 -11.71 3.85 -6.88
CA VAL A 289 -10.57 3.51 -6.00
C VAL A 289 -10.75 2.15 -5.32
N SER A 290 -11.97 1.85 -4.86
CA SER A 290 -12.28 0.56 -4.22
C SER A 290 -12.11 -0.62 -5.19
N LYS A 291 -12.65 -0.50 -6.42
CA LYS A 291 -12.52 -1.56 -7.44
C LYS A 291 -11.08 -1.71 -7.91
N THR A 292 -10.38 -0.61 -8.14
CA THR A 292 -8.95 -0.60 -8.49
C THR A 292 -8.12 -1.31 -7.42
N THR A 293 -8.29 -0.94 -6.16
CA THR A 293 -7.58 -1.57 -5.03
C THR A 293 -7.87 -3.07 -4.95
N ALA A 294 -9.12 -3.50 -5.16
CA ALA A 294 -9.47 -4.92 -5.14
C ALA A 294 -8.80 -5.71 -6.28
N ILE A 295 -8.71 -5.13 -7.48
CA ILE A 295 -8.01 -5.73 -8.62
C ILE A 295 -6.50 -5.83 -8.34
N LEU A 296 -5.88 -4.73 -7.90
CA LEU A 296 -4.46 -4.69 -7.56
C LEU A 296 -4.11 -5.71 -6.47
N GLN A 297 -4.97 -5.85 -5.47
CA GLN A 297 -4.77 -6.84 -4.41
C GLN A 297 -4.76 -8.28 -4.96
N LYS A 298 -5.64 -8.60 -5.90
CA LYS A 298 -5.63 -9.90 -6.59
C LYS A 298 -4.37 -10.12 -7.41
N LEU A 299 -3.91 -9.10 -8.14
CA LEU A 299 -2.69 -9.16 -8.94
C LEU A 299 -1.44 -9.35 -8.06
N TYR A 300 -1.34 -8.63 -6.94
CA TYR A 300 -0.26 -8.82 -5.97
C TYR A 300 -0.27 -10.23 -5.38
N GLN A 301 -1.43 -10.71 -4.93
CA GLN A 301 -1.56 -12.07 -4.39
C GLN A 301 -1.25 -13.15 -5.44
N GLY A 302 -1.57 -12.87 -6.70
CA GLY A 302 -1.17 -13.66 -7.86
C GLY A 302 0.33 -13.56 -8.20
N GLY A 303 1.08 -12.64 -7.61
CA GLY A 303 2.51 -12.41 -7.89
C GLY A 303 2.78 -11.82 -9.25
N PHE A 304 1.82 -11.05 -9.79
CA PHE A 304 1.95 -10.35 -11.07
C PHE A 304 2.48 -8.92 -10.90
N ILE A 305 2.30 -8.35 -9.73
CA ILE A 305 2.79 -7.01 -9.37
C ILE A 305 3.39 -7.02 -7.97
N THR A 306 4.18 -5.99 -7.67
CA THR A 306 4.72 -5.73 -6.34
C THR A 306 3.64 -5.28 -5.37
N TYR A 307 3.98 -5.09 -4.09
CA TYR A 307 3.04 -4.67 -3.07
C TYR A 307 2.38 -3.33 -3.41
N ILE A 308 1.06 -3.27 -3.27
CA ILE A 308 0.24 -2.18 -3.80
C ILE A 308 0.27 -0.89 -2.97
N ARG A 309 0.65 -0.96 -1.69
CA ARG A 309 0.76 0.22 -0.82
C ARG A 309 2.20 0.71 -0.80
N THR A 310 2.54 1.57 -1.75
CA THR A 310 3.88 2.12 -1.91
C THR A 310 3.83 3.58 -2.35
N ASP A 311 4.78 4.36 -1.83
CA ASP A 311 5.06 5.74 -2.25
C ASP A 311 6.34 5.81 -3.11
N SER A 312 6.99 4.65 -3.37
CA SER A 312 8.22 4.55 -4.13
C SER A 312 7.97 4.04 -5.54
N THR A 313 8.64 4.63 -6.51
CA THR A 313 8.70 4.17 -7.90
C THR A 313 9.82 3.15 -8.14
N ALA A 314 10.63 2.83 -7.11
CA ALA A 314 11.71 1.87 -7.23
C ALA A 314 11.18 0.44 -7.37
N ILE A 315 11.71 -0.28 -8.34
CA ILE A 315 11.44 -1.70 -8.59
C ILE A 315 12.75 -2.47 -8.37
N SER A 316 12.68 -3.64 -7.74
CA SER A 316 13.86 -4.46 -7.52
C SER A 316 14.40 -5.03 -8.84
N GLU A 317 15.72 -5.23 -8.92
CA GLU A 317 16.35 -5.85 -10.11
C GLU A 317 15.78 -7.25 -10.38
N ASP A 318 15.47 -8.01 -9.32
CA ASP A 318 14.87 -9.35 -9.43
C ASP A 318 13.46 -9.36 -10.07
N PHE A 319 12.80 -8.18 -10.16
CA PHE A 319 11.44 -8.04 -10.70
C PHE A 319 11.41 -7.42 -12.09
N GLN A 320 12.47 -6.76 -12.53
CA GLN A 320 12.65 -6.20 -13.87
C GLN A 320 12.91 -7.32 -14.88
#